data_263552d9f0a8eaf63eac5000e24cf6ce
#
_entry.id   263552d9f0a8eaf63eac5000e24cf6ce
#
_cell.length_a   1.000
_cell.length_b   1.000
_cell.length_c   1.000
_cell.angle_alpha   90.00
_cell.angle_beta   90.00
_cell.angle_gamma   90.00
#
_symmetry.space_group_name_H-M   'P 1'
#
loop_
_entity.id
_entity.type
_entity.pdbx_description
1 polymer ?
#
loop_
_entity_poly.entity_id
_entity_poly.type
_entity_poly.pdbx_seq_one_letter_code
_entity_poly.pdbx_strand_id
1 'polypeptide(L)'
;MPPPIDPSPIKNVAVFCASANGTDPTYRSVAAELGRALAMRNIGVVYGGAKVGLMHAVAEAALAEGGRVIGVIPTVLVDLEVAHDGLTELHVTDTMHTRKAMMGDLSDAFIALPGGFGTFEEMFEVLAWQTLKLHAKPVLLLNINGFYDKLLAFLDECVDQGMLKMKNRKIVLVADSVDETLRLLGVPD
;
A
#
# COMPACT_ATOMS: atom_id res chain seq x y z
N MET A 1 -17.57 6.38 -14.57
CA MET A 1 -16.26 5.83 -14.93
C MET A 1 -15.29 6.21 -13.83
N PRO A 2 -14.41 5.32 -13.38
CA PRO A 2 -13.29 5.71 -12.54
C PRO A 2 -12.44 6.76 -13.28
N PRO A 3 -11.69 7.62 -12.58
CA PRO A 3 -10.79 8.56 -13.24
C PRO A 3 -9.78 7.77 -14.09
N PRO A 4 -9.31 8.33 -15.23
CA PRO A 4 -8.30 7.67 -16.03
C PRO A 4 -7.06 7.44 -15.14
N ILE A 5 -6.64 6.18 -15.06
CA ILE A 5 -5.36 5.80 -14.46
C ILE A 5 -4.27 6.40 -15.35
N ASP A 6 -3.24 7.00 -14.76
CA ASP A 6 -2.07 7.47 -15.49
C ASP A 6 -1.50 6.29 -16.31
N PRO A 7 -1.39 6.42 -17.64
CA PRO A 7 -0.91 5.34 -18.49
C PRO A 7 0.60 5.08 -18.36
N SER A 8 1.30 5.80 -17.49
CA SER A 8 2.72 5.57 -17.23
C SER A 8 2.93 4.16 -16.63
N PRO A 9 3.97 3.44 -17.05
CA PRO A 9 4.24 2.11 -16.51
C PRO A 9 4.52 2.19 -15.01
N ILE A 10 3.87 1.34 -14.23
CA ILE A 10 4.11 1.21 -12.79
C ILE A 10 5.48 0.58 -12.58
N LYS A 11 6.39 1.32 -11.95
CA LYS A 11 7.75 0.87 -11.61
C LYS A 11 7.89 0.54 -10.13
N ASN A 12 7.21 1.28 -9.27
CA ASN A 12 7.21 1.08 -7.82
C ASN A 12 5.80 1.19 -7.26
N VAL A 13 5.51 0.38 -6.26
CA VAL A 13 4.23 0.38 -5.53
C VAL A 13 4.49 0.61 -4.05
N ALA A 14 3.82 1.60 -3.46
CA ALA A 14 3.79 1.73 -2.00
C ALA A 14 2.83 0.70 -1.42
N VAL A 15 3.29 -0.07 -0.44
CA VAL A 15 2.48 -1.06 0.27
C VAL A 15 2.32 -0.61 1.72
N PHE A 16 1.10 -0.23 2.08
CA PHE A 16 0.68 0.10 3.44
C PHE A 16 0.12 -1.16 4.10
N CYS A 17 0.62 -1.56 5.25
CA CYS A 17 0.19 -2.78 5.92
C CYS A 17 0.52 -2.78 7.41
N ALA A 18 -0.03 -3.76 8.14
CA ALA A 18 0.17 -3.87 9.58
C ALA A 18 1.62 -4.18 9.98
N SER A 19 2.05 -3.61 11.12
CA SER A 19 3.23 -4.05 11.88
C SER A 19 2.98 -5.34 12.68
N ALA A 20 1.76 -5.88 12.66
CA ALA A 20 1.36 -7.16 13.25
C ALA A 20 1.07 -8.19 12.15
N ASN A 21 1.07 -9.49 12.51
CA ASN A 21 0.69 -10.55 11.58
C ASN A 21 -0.84 -10.74 11.46
N GLY A 22 -1.61 -10.20 12.42
CA GLY A 22 -3.02 -10.52 12.56
C GLY A 22 -3.24 -11.91 13.16
N THR A 23 -4.50 -12.28 13.34
CA THR A 23 -4.90 -13.60 13.86
C THR A 23 -5.14 -14.63 12.77
N ASP A 24 -5.42 -14.19 11.55
CA ASP A 24 -5.60 -15.04 10.38
C ASP A 24 -4.28 -15.17 9.62
N PRO A 25 -3.72 -16.38 9.48
CA PRO A 25 -2.46 -16.61 8.78
C PRO A 25 -2.52 -16.26 7.29
N THR A 26 -3.72 -16.15 6.70
CA THR A 26 -3.92 -15.75 5.32
C THR A 26 -3.37 -14.35 5.04
N TYR A 27 -3.45 -13.43 6.00
CA TYR A 27 -2.92 -12.08 5.82
C TYR A 27 -1.42 -12.07 5.53
N ARG A 28 -0.66 -12.89 6.27
CA ARG A 28 0.78 -13.02 6.07
C ARG A 28 1.11 -13.71 4.74
N SER A 29 0.38 -14.77 4.38
CA SER A 29 0.63 -15.51 3.13
C SER A 29 0.34 -14.64 1.90
N VAL A 30 -0.74 -13.87 1.90
CA VAL A 30 -1.09 -12.96 0.79
C VAL A 30 -0.14 -11.75 0.74
N ALA A 31 0.33 -11.24 1.87
CA ALA A 31 1.38 -10.20 1.89
C ALA A 31 2.66 -10.70 1.22
N ALA A 32 3.11 -11.92 1.53
CA ALA A 32 4.26 -12.55 0.89
C ALA A 32 4.01 -12.83 -0.61
N GLU A 33 2.81 -13.27 -0.98
CA GLU A 33 2.41 -13.47 -2.38
C GLU A 33 2.48 -12.16 -3.16
N LEU A 34 1.97 -11.06 -2.62
CA LEU A 34 2.06 -9.74 -3.25
C LEU A 34 3.51 -9.33 -3.47
N GLY A 35 4.37 -9.49 -2.47
CA GLY A 35 5.81 -9.17 -2.58
C GLY A 35 6.48 -9.93 -3.72
N ARG A 36 6.27 -11.26 -3.80
CA ARG A 36 6.78 -12.09 -4.90
C ARG A 36 6.23 -11.64 -6.26
N ALA A 37 4.93 -11.45 -6.35
CA ALA A 37 4.27 -11.10 -7.59
C ALA A 37 4.73 -9.76 -8.18
N LEU A 38 5.02 -8.77 -7.33
CA LEU A 38 5.61 -7.49 -7.73
C LEU A 38 7.06 -7.68 -8.20
N ALA A 39 7.87 -8.41 -7.44
CA ALA A 39 9.27 -8.65 -7.78
C ALA A 39 9.43 -9.40 -9.12
N MET A 40 8.65 -10.45 -9.36
CA MET A 40 8.65 -11.20 -10.62
C MET A 40 8.32 -10.35 -11.85
N ARG A 41 7.64 -9.22 -11.65
CA ARG A 41 7.29 -8.23 -12.70
C ARG A 41 8.23 -7.02 -12.73
N ASN A 42 9.35 -7.09 -12.01
CA ASN A 42 10.31 -5.99 -11.87
C ASN A 42 9.70 -4.70 -11.32
N ILE A 43 8.69 -4.82 -10.45
CA ILE A 43 8.06 -3.70 -9.75
C ILE A 43 8.65 -3.61 -8.35
N GLY A 44 9.22 -2.44 -8.01
CA GLY A 44 9.77 -2.17 -6.69
C GLY A 44 8.69 -2.03 -5.63
N VAL A 45 8.98 -2.54 -4.44
CA VAL A 45 8.13 -2.35 -3.24
C VAL A 45 8.66 -1.18 -2.43
N VAL A 46 7.83 -0.17 -2.19
CA VAL A 46 8.09 0.93 -1.25
C VAL A 46 7.25 0.70 -0.01
N TYR A 47 7.84 0.74 1.19
CA TYR A 47 7.11 0.43 2.42
C TYR A 47 7.70 1.10 3.66
N GLY A 48 7.13 0.84 4.83
CA GLY A 48 7.50 1.48 6.09
C GLY A 48 8.90 1.17 6.66
N GLY A 49 9.68 0.29 6.02
CA GLY A 49 11.08 0.02 6.39
C GLY A 49 11.28 -0.91 7.59
N ALA A 50 10.21 -1.40 8.21
CA ALA A 50 10.29 -2.20 9.44
C ALA A 50 10.30 -3.72 9.18
N LYS A 51 11.01 -4.46 10.06
CA LYS A 51 11.17 -5.92 10.02
C LYS A 51 10.13 -6.63 10.89
N VAL A 52 8.85 -6.21 10.79
CA VAL A 52 7.76 -6.73 11.62
C VAL A 52 6.48 -6.97 10.82
N GLY A 53 5.66 -7.91 11.27
CA GLY A 53 4.31 -8.17 10.79
C GLY A 53 4.20 -8.43 9.29
N LEU A 54 3.19 -7.85 8.66
CA LEU A 54 2.97 -7.95 7.21
C LEU A 54 4.01 -7.15 6.42
N MET A 55 4.59 -6.09 6.99
CA MET A 55 5.69 -5.34 6.40
C MET A 55 6.88 -6.25 6.12
N HIS A 56 7.28 -7.06 7.11
CA HIS A 56 8.35 -8.05 6.93
C HIS A 56 7.99 -9.10 5.87
N ALA A 57 6.75 -9.59 5.87
CA ALA A 57 6.33 -10.63 4.94
C ALA A 57 6.40 -10.18 3.47
N VAL A 58 5.94 -8.96 3.16
CA VAL A 58 5.99 -8.43 1.79
C VAL A 58 7.42 -8.13 1.36
N ALA A 59 8.24 -7.53 2.24
CA ALA A 59 9.62 -7.17 1.94
C ALA A 59 10.51 -8.40 1.70
N GLU A 60 10.50 -9.36 2.62
CA GLU A 60 11.29 -10.60 2.49
C GLU A 60 10.92 -11.40 1.25
N ALA A 61 9.62 -11.51 0.96
CA ALA A 61 9.18 -12.26 -0.20
C ALA A 61 9.61 -11.59 -1.53
N ALA A 62 9.62 -10.26 -1.59
CA ALA A 62 10.12 -9.53 -2.75
C ALA A 62 11.64 -9.67 -2.89
N LEU A 63 12.40 -9.55 -1.78
CA LEU A 63 13.86 -9.71 -1.78
C LEU A 63 14.28 -11.13 -2.18
N ALA A 64 13.55 -12.15 -1.73
CA ALA A 64 13.83 -13.55 -2.07
C ALA A 64 13.73 -13.83 -3.58
N GLU A 65 12.90 -13.09 -4.30
CA GLU A 65 12.80 -13.12 -5.77
C GLU A 65 13.78 -12.15 -6.47
N GLY A 66 14.71 -11.55 -5.73
CA GLY A 66 15.65 -10.56 -6.27
C GLY A 66 15.01 -9.20 -6.60
N GLY A 67 13.82 -8.92 -6.08
CA GLY A 67 13.10 -7.66 -6.30
C GLY A 67 13.71 -6.49 -5.55
N ARG A 68 13.44 -5.28 -6.03
CA ARG A 68 13.84 -4.04 -5.39
C ARG A 68 12.89 -3.69 -4.25
N VAL A 69 13.42 -3.49 -3.04
CA VAL A 69 12.65 -3.10 -1.86
C VAL A 69 13.23 -1.84 -1.23
N ILE A 70 12.40 -0.82 -1.10
CA ILE A 70 12.75 0.51 -0.58
C ILE A 70 12.00 0.71 0.73
N GLY A 71 12.72 0.81 1.83
CA GLY A 71 12.18 1.18 3.13
C GLY A 71 12.24 2.68 3.35
N VAL A 72 11.18 3.27 3.90
CA VAL A 72 11.18 4.67 4.35
C VAL A 72 10.71 4.72 5.79
N ILE A 73 11.61 5.07 6.70
CA ILE A 73 11.37 5.03 8.14
C ILE A 73 11.76 6.35 8.81
N PRO A 74 10.96 6.92 9.69
CA PRO A 74 11.37 8.12 10.42
C PRO A 74 12.28 7.76 11.60
N THR A 75 13.19 8.64 11.95
CA THR A 75 14.17 8.45 13.04
C THR A 75 13.49 8.01 14.35
N VAL A 76 12.33 8.57 14.67
CA VAL A 76 11.58 8.22 15.88
C VAL A 76 11.11 6.74 15.93
N LEU A 77 10.98 6.08 14.78
CA LEU A 77 10.57 4.68 14.69
C LEU A 77 11.76 3.71 14.50
N VAL A 78 12.95 4.21 14.20
CA VAL A 78 14.14 3.34 14.02
C VAL A 78 14.41 2.51 15.28
N ASP A 79 14.23 3.10 16.46
CA ASP A 79 14.45 2.42 17.74
C ASP A 79 13.25 1.58 18.19
N LEU A 80 12.04 1.90 17.73
CA LEU A 80 10.79 1.22 18.09
C LEU A 80 10.41 0.11 17.12
N GLU A 81 10.66 0.31 15.84
CA GLU A 81 10.44 -0.66 14.77
C GLU A 81 11.81 -1.02 14.21
N VAL A 82 12.31 -2.16 14.57
CA VAL A 82 13.64 -2.64 14.11
C VAL A 82 13.72 -2.50 12.60
N ALA A 83 14.52 -1.54 12.11
CA ALA A 83 14.75 -1.32 10.70
C ALA A 83 15.24 -2.60 10.02
N HIS A 84 14.84 -2.79 8.76
CA HIS A 84 15.19 -3.99 8.01
C HIS A 84 16.59 -3.85 7.39
N ASP A 85 17.55 -4.71 7.78
CA ASP A 85 18.97 -4.61 7.41
C ASP A 85 19.28 -5.03 5.96
N GLY A 86 18.39 -5.81 5.33
CA GLY A 86 18.61 -6.44 4.02
C GLY A 86 17.94 -5.75 2.84
N LEU A 87 17.46 -4.51 3.00
CA LEU A 87 16.75 -3.79 1.94
C LEU A 87 17.69 -3.36 0.80
N THR A 88 17.11 -3.20 -0.40
CA THR A 88 17.83 -2.58 -1.52
C THR A 88 18.20 -1.13 -1.21
N GLU A 89 17.27 -0.41 -0.58
CA GLU A 89 17.45 0.98 -0.12
C GLU A 89 16.71 1.20 1.19
N LEU A 90 17.32 1.98 2.10
CA LEU A 90 16.66 2.44 3.32
C LEU A 90 16.82 3.96 3.44
N HIS A 91 15.72 4.67 3.45
CA HIS A 91 15.67 6.11 3.67
C HIS A 91 15.20 6.40 5.09
N VAL A 92 16.04 7.09 5.87
CA VAL A 92 15.67 7.59 7.20
C VAL A 92 15.23 9.04 7.05
N THR A 93 14.05 9.37 7.61
CA THR A 93 13.47 10.72 7.53
C THR A 93 13.31 11.34 8.91
N ASP A 94 13.23 12.65 8.97
CA ASP A 94 13.16 13.39 10.25
C ASP A 94 11.75 13.32 10.86
N THR A 95 10.70 13.25 10.02
CA THR A 95 9.31 13.32 10.48
C THR A 95 8.41 12.30 9.76
N MET A 96 7.25 12.03 10.35
CA MET A 96 6.20 11.23 9.69
C MET A 96 5.69 11.89 8.40
N HIS A 97 5.66 13.21 8.31
CA HIS A 97 5.23 13.93 7.11
C HIS A 97 6.21 13.73 5.95
N THR A 98 7.51 13.90 6.20
CA THR A 98 8.56 13.69 5.20
C THR A 98 8.62 12.23 4.75
N ARG A 99 8.40 11.26 5.66
CA ARG A 99 8.28 9.85 5.34
C ARG A 99 7.18 9.58 4.33
N LYS A 100 5.95 10.02 4.62
CA LYS A 100 4.79 9.77 3.76
C LYS A 100 4.91 10.47 2.41
N ALA A 101 5.37 11.71 2.40
CA ALA A 101 5.66 12.43 1.15
C ALA A 101 6.66 11.64 0.29
N MET A 102 7.77 11.19 0.88
CA MET A 102 8.78 10.40 0.17
C MET A 102 8.23 9.06 -0.34
N MET A 103 7.44 8.34 0.46
CA MET A 103 6.78 7.11 -0.02
C MET A 103 5.86 7.40 -1.21
N GLY A 104 5.13 8.51 -1.14
CA GLY A 104 4.29 8.97 -2.23
C GLY A 104 5.08 9.29 -3.50
N ASP A 105 6.17 10.02 -3.38
CA ASP A 105 7.01 10.45 -4.53
C ASP A 105 7.72 9.27 -5.20
N LEU A 106 8.16 8.29 -4.43
CA LEU A 106 8.85 7.08 -4.92
C LEU A 106 7.93 6.08 -5.61
N SER A 107 6.61 6.21 -5.51
CA SER A 107 5.64 5.20 -5.93
C SER A 107 4.74 5.69 -7.06
N ASP A 108 4.33 4.78 -7.93
CA ASP A 108 3.41 5.03 -9.04
C ASP A 108 1.97 4.56 -8.71
N ALA A 109 1.83 3.72 -7.69
CA ALA A 109 0.56 3.21 -7.18
C ALA A 109 0.64 2.93 -5.69
N PHE A 110 -0.52 2.78 -5.04
CA PHE A 110 -0.65 2.50 -3.61
C PHE A 110 -1.52 1.25 -3.40
N ILE A 111 -1.06 0.32 -2.57
CA ILE A 111 -1.82 -0.85 -2.14
C ILE A 111 -1.89 -0.86 -0.62
N ALA A 112 -3.09 -0.98 -0.07
CA ALA A 112 -3.31 -1.21 1.35
C ALA A 112 -3.71 -2.66 1.59
N LEU A 113 -2.86 -3.40 2.31
CA LEU A 113 -3.16 -4.69 2.93
C LEU A 113 -3.87 -4.48 4.27
N PRO A 114 -4.44 -5.54 4.89
CA PRO A 114 -4.97 -5.44 6.24
C PRO A 114 -4.02 -4.75 7.22
N GLY A 115 -4.55 -3.83 8.02
CA GLY A 115 -3.73 -3.07 8.95
C GLY A 115 -4.54 -2.25 9.97
N GLY A 116 -3.83 -1.50 10.79
CA GLY A 116 -4.41 -0.65 11.81
C GLY A 116 -4.36 0.84 11.47
N PHE A 117 -4.26 1.68 12.51
CA PHE A 117 -4.30 3.14 12.36
C PHE A 117 -3.25 3.70 11.42
N GLY A 118 -2.01 3.18 11.44
CA GLY A 118 -0.95 3.64 10.53
C GLY A 118 -1.31 3.36 9.06
N THR A 119 -1.78 2.14 8.78
CA THR A 119 -2.23 1.76 7.43
C THR A 119 -3.40 2.62 6.94
N PHE A 120 -4.38 2.88 7.82
CA PHE A 120 -5.52 3.74 7.48
C PHE A 120 -5.10 5.20 7.28
N GLU A 121 -4.21 5.70 8.11
CA GLU A 121 -3.71 7.07 8.03
C GLU A 121 -2.97 7.31 6.71
N GLU A 122 -2.04 6.41 6.33
CA GLU A 122 -1.31 6.48 5.06
C GLU A 122 -2.27 6.38 3.86
N MET A 123 -3.20 5.44 3.90
CA MET A 123 -4.19 5.23 2.84
C MET A 123 -5.12 6.44 2.67
N PHE A 124 -5.69 6.96 3.76
CA PHE A 124 -6.59 8.12 3.67
C PHE A 124 -5.88 9.39 3.26
N GLU A 125 -4.61 9.56 3.61
CA GLU A 125 -3.83 10.70 3.15
C GLU A 125 -3.67 10.70 1.62
N VAL A 126 -3.25 9.57 1.02
CA VAL A 126 -3.10 9.49 -0.45
C VAL A 126 -4.46 9.61 -1.16
N LEU A 127 -5.55 9.08 -0.59
CA LEU A 127 -6.90 9.29 -1.10
C LEU A 127 -7.32 10.77 -1.04
N ALA A 128 -7.02 11.45 0.06
CA ALA A 128 -7.28 12.88 0.21
C ALA A 128 -6.49 13.69 -0.83
N TRP A 129 -5.21 13.39 -1.02
CA TRP A 129 -4.37 14.04 -2.04
C TRP A 129 -4.90 13.82 -3.46
N GLN A 130 -5.40 12.63 -3.78
CA GLN A 130 -6.01 12.35 -5.07
C GLN A 130 -7.31 13.16 -5.27
N THR A 131 -8.15 13.32 -4.24
CA THR A 131 -9.35 14.17 -4.34
C THR A 131 -9.01 15.64 -4.58
N LEU A 132 -7.88 16.10 -4.08
CA LEU A 132 -7.32 17.44 -4.28
C LEU A 132 -6.55 17.58 -5.61
N LYS A 133 -6.43 16.50 -6.39
CA LYS A 133 -5.69 16.44 -7.66
C LYS A 133 -4.18 16.70 -7.52
N LEU A 134 -3.61 16.35 -6.37
CA LEU A 134 -2.16 16.40 -6.15
C LEU A 134 -1.45 15.23 -6.82
N HIS A 135 -2.17 14.13 -7.10
CA HIS A 135 -1.74 13.03 -7.96
C HIS A 135 -2.93 12.32 -8.61
N ALA A 136 -2.65 11.45 -9.60
CA ALA A 136 -3.64 10.57 -10.25
C ALA A 136 -3.29 9.08 -10.10
N LYS A 137 -2.37 8.74 -9.19
CA LYS A 137 -1.89 7.38 -8.94
C LYS A 137 -3.01 6.52 -8.39
N PRO A 138 -3.20 5.26 -8.85
CA PRO A 138 -4.24 4.37 -8.34
C PRO A 138 -4.02 4.02 -6.87
N VAL A 139 -5.11 3.94 -6.11
CA VAL A 139 -5.15 3.53 -4.70
C VAL A 139 -6.05 2.31 -4.59
N LEU A 140 -5.51 1.19 -4.12
CA LEU A 140 -6.17 -0.10 -4.08
C LEU A 140 -6.17 -0.70 -2.68
N LEU A 141 -7.32 -1.22 -2.25
CA LEU A 141 -7.47 -2.05 -1.06
C LEU A 141 -7.43 -3.52 -1.47
N LEU A 142 -6.46 -4.27 -0.98
CA LEU A 142 -6.46 -5.73 -1.11
C LEU A 142 -7.28 -6.31 0.05
N ASN A 143 -8.54 -6.63 -0.27
CA ASN A 143 -9.61 -6.96 0.68
C ASN A 143 -9.60 -8.44 1.07
N ILE A 144 -8.55 -8.91 1.70
CA ILE A 144 -8.37 -10.30 2.07
C ILE A 144 -9.45 -10.71 3.08
N ASN A 145 -10.21 -11.75 2.76
CA ASN A 145 -11.27 -12.29 3.61
C ASN A 145 -12.29 -11.23 4.09
N GLY A 146 -12.56 -10.21 3.27
CA GLY A 146 -13.51 -9.16 3.61
C GLY A 146 -13.05 -8.22 4.72
N PHE A 147 -11.74 -8.11 4.97
CA PHE A 147 -11.20 -7.25 6.03
C PHE A 147 -11.70 -5.81 5.94
N TYR A 148 -11.83 -5.29 4.73
CA TYR A 148 -12.27 -3.92 4.46
C TYR A 148 -13.77 -3.76 4.24
N ASP A 149 -14.59 -4.82 4.29
CA ASP A 149 -16.03 -4.75 3.98
C ASP A 149 -16.77 -3.69 4.80
N LYS A 150 -16.50 -3.64 6.11
CA LYS A 150 -17.14 -2.65 7.00
C LYS A 150 -16.69 -1.22 6.71
N LEU A 151 -15.42 -1.04 6.33
CA LEU A 151 -14.91 0.26 5.93
C LEU A 151 -15.53 0.72 4.62
N LEU A 152 -15.64 -0.17 3.64
CA LEU A 152 -16.27 0.12 2.36
C LEU A 152 -17.75 0.48 2.54
N ALA A 153 -18.47 -0.28 3.37
CA ALA A 153 -19.86 0.02 3.71
C ALA A 153 -20.00 1.38 4.40
N PHE A 154 -19.08 1.73 5.32
CA PHE A 154 -19.06 3.05 5.95
C PHE A 154 -18.78 4.18 4.95
N LEU A 155 -17.89 3.98 3.99
CA LEU A 155 -17.64 4.95 2.93
C LEU A 155 -18.86 5.14 2.02
N ASP A 156 -19.62 4.07 1.75
CA ASP A 156 -20.87 4.13 1.01
C ASP A 156 -21.94 4.89 1.81
N GLU A 157 -22.05 4.66 3.13
CA GLU A 157 -22.90 5.47 4.02
C GLU A 157 -22.50 6.96 3.99
N CYS A 158 -21.20 7.28 3.99
CA CYS A 158 -20.75 8.67 3.83
C CYS A 158 -21.21 9.31 2.52
N VAL A 159 -21.35 8.53 1.46
CA VAL A 159 -21.91 9.02 0.17
C VAL A 159 -23.40 9.28 0.33
N ASP A 160 -24.16 8.37 0.92
CA ASP A 160 -25.60 8.48 1.11
C ASP A 160 -25.97 9.68 2.00
N GLN A 161 -25.13 9.96 3.02
CA GLN A 161 -25.24 11.14 3.90
C GLN A 161 -24.72 12.44 3.26
N GLY A 162 -24.19 12.41 2.03
CA GLY A 162 -23.67 13.57 1.31
C GLY A 162 -22.33 14.10 1.82
N MET A 163 -21.63 13.37 2.72
CA MET A 163 -20.31 13.74 3.25
C MET A 163 -19.17 13.39 2.29
N LEU A 164 -19.34 12.35 1.49
CA LEU A 164 -18.40 11.92 0.46
C LEU A 164 -19.08 11.99 -0.93
N LYS A 165 -18.40 12.57 -1.90
CA LYS A 165 -18.93 12.56 -3.27
C LYS A 165 -18.72 11.18 -3.90
N MET A 166 -19.74 10.65 -4.59
CA MET A 166 -19.67 9.36 -5.30
C MET A 166 -18.43 9.26 -6.21
N LYS A 167 -18.06 10.34 -6.91
CA LYS A 167 -16.86 10.36 -7.75
C LYS A 167 -15.56 10.09 -6.95
N ASN A 168 -15.49 10.54 -5.70
CA ASN A 168 -14.34 10.33 -4.83
C ASN A 168 -14.37 8.94 -4.21
N ARG A 169 -15.56 8.38 -3.89
CA ARG A 169 -15.70 6.98 -3.47
C ARG A 169 -15.17 6.01 -4.53
N LYS A 170 -15.40 6.32 -5.81
CA LYS A 170 -14.98 5.49 -6.96
C LYS A 170 -13.47 5.49 -7.23
N ILE A 171 -12.69 6.35 -6.60
CA ILE A 171 -11.22 6.29 -6.73
C ILE A 171 -10.61 5.15 -5.91
N VAL A 172 -11.33 4.66 -4.90
CA VAL A 172 -10.90 3.51 -4.10
C VAL A 172 -11.14 2.24 -4.92
N LEU A 173 -10.06 1.65 -5.43
CA LEU A 173 -10.10 0.35 -6.08
C LEU A 173 -10.12 -0.73 -5.01
N VAL A 174 -10.77 -1.86 -5.31
CA VAL A 174 -10.85 -3.01 -4.39
C VAL A 174 -10.58 -4.29 -5.18
N ALA A 175 -9.75 -5.15 -4.63
CA ALA A 175 -9.46 -6.47 -5.15
C ALA A 175 -9.46 -7.51 -4.02
N ASP A 176 -9.87 -8.73 -4.32
CA ASP A 176 -9.92 -9.83 -3.36
C ASP A 176 -8.72 -10.79 -3.48
N SER A 177 -7.85 -10.57 -4.48
CA SER A 177 -6.66 -11.37 -4.73
C SER A 177 -5.49 -10.55 -5.27
N VAL A 178 -4.27 -11.11 -5.21
CA VAL A 178 -3.07 -10.49 -5.76
C VAL A 178 -3.17 -10.35 -7.29
N ASP A 179 -3.66 -11.39 -7.98
CA ASP A 179 -3.82 -11.35 -9.44
C ASP A 179 -4.81 -10.26 -9.88
N GLU A 180 -5.93 -10.13 -9.18
CA GLU A 180 -6.88 -9.05 -9.45
C GLU A 180 -6.28 -7.67 -9.17
N THR A 181 -5.50 -7.55 -8.10
CA THR A 181 -4.76 -6.32 -7.77
C THR A 181 -3.88 -5.88 -8.94
N LEU A 182 -3.05 -6.79 -9.46
CA LEU A 182 -2.13 -6.49 -10.56
C LEU A 182 -2.90 -6.13 -11.84
N ARG A 183 -3.97 -6.87 -12.13
CA ARG A 183 -4.85 -6.59 -13.28
C ARG A 183 -5.49 -5.20 -13.20
N LEU A 184 -6.00 -4.81 -12.02
CA LEU A 184 -6.61 -3.48 -11.80
C LEU A 184 -5.58 -2.34 -11.89
N LEU A 185 -4.33 -2.62 -11.56
CA LEU A 185 -3.23 -1.68 -11.73
C LEU A 185 -2.71 -1.62 -13.17
N GLY A 186 -3.23 -2.45 -14.09
CA GLY A 186 -2.76 -2.51 -15.47
C GLY A 186 -1.38 -3.16 -15.63
N VAL A 187 -0.96 -3.96 -14.65
CA VAL A 187 0.29 -4.71 -14.69
C VAL A 187 0.04 -6.01 -15.46
N PRO A 188 0.76 -6.27 -16.57
CA PRO A 188 0.58 -7.49 -17.34
C PRO A 188 1.11 -8.73 -16.59
N ASP A 189 0.62 -9.91 -17.00
CA ASP A 189 1.07 -11.22 -16.50
C ASP A 189 2.54 -11.51 -16.83
#